data_3184365bb059b90eeccab8149e34137c
#
_entry.id   3184365bb059b90eeccab8149e34137c
#
_cell.length_a   1.000
_cell.length_b   1.000
_cell.length_c   1.000
_cell.angle_alpha   90.00
_cell.angle_beta   90.00
_cell.angle_gamma   90.00
#
_symmetry.space_group_name_H-M   'P 1'
#
loop_
_entity.id
_entity.type
_entity.pdbx_description
1 polymer ?
#
loop_
_entity_poly.entity_id
_entity_poly.type
_entity_poly.pdbx_seq_one_letter_code
_entity_poly.pdbx_strand_id
1 'polypeptide(L)'
;YKFYQGKTVEGIVVGGNIRCFLKLAGTEYFPDVTDKILLLEARSGNPAQIVTYFAQLEQLGVFKKVKGILLGTFTQMEREQPVPAVYSLLKRYINEELPVVKTEYIGHGEDSKAIQIGKKYKF
;
A
#
# COMPACT_ATOMS: atom_id res chain seq x y z
N TYR A 1 0.51 -14.42 0.85
CA TYR A 1 1.10 -13.30 0.08
C TYR A 1 1.14 -13.66 -1.39
N LYS A 2 0.59 -12.79 -2.23
CA LYS A 2 0.52 -12.98 -3.68
C LYS A 2 1.16 -11.80 -4.40
N PHE A 3 2.14 -12.05 -5.27
CA PHE A 3 2.72 -11.00 -6.10
C PHE A 3 1.82 -10.67 -7.29
N TYR A 4 1.55 -9.38 -7.47
CA TYR A 4 0.95 -8.81 -8.68
C TYR A 4 2.01 -8.29 -9.65
N GLN A 5 3.14 -7.79 -9.10
CA GLN A 5 4.34 -7.42 -9.84
C GLN A 5 5.58 -7.90 -9.09
N GLY A 6 6.60 -8.31 -9.81
CA GLY A 6 7.81 -8.85 -9.23
C GLY A 6 7.64 -10.27 -8.69
N LYS A 7 8.65 -10.76 -7.98
CA LYS A 7 8.69 -12.12 -7.42
C LYS A 7 9.19 -12.16 -5.98
N THR A 8 9.86 -11.12 -5.55
CA THR A 8 10.40 -11.00 -4.20
C THR A 8 10.66 -9.54 -3.88
N VAL A 9 10.55 -9.19 -2.62
CA VAL A 9 10.96 -7.88 -2.09
C VAL A 9 11.37 -8.03 -0.63
N GLU A 10 12.47 -7.37 -0.28
CA GLU A 10 12.97 -7.36 1.10
C GLU A 10 13.24 -5.91 1.52
N GLY A 11 12.75 -5.52 2.68
CA GLY A 11 12.95 -4.17 3.21
C GLY A 11 12.19 -3.89 4.49
N ILE A 12 12.40 -2.70 5.02
CA ILE A 12 11.68 -2.21 6.17
C ILE A 12 10.28 -1.80 5.74
N VAL A 13 9.25 -2.24 6.46
CA VAL A 13 7.86 -1.89 6.19
C VAL A 13 7.51 -0.59 6.89
N VAL A 14 6.95 0.36 6.14
CA VAL A 14 6.37 1.63 6.62
C VAL A 14 4.98 1.81 6.01
N GLY A 15 4.17 2.66 6.60
CA GLY A 15 2.82 2.93 6.11
C GLY A 15 1.73 2.37 7.01
N GLY A 16 0.61 1.97 6.45
CA GLY A 16 -0.57 1.48 7.16
C GLY A 16 -1.85 1.89 6.45
N ASN A 17 -2.86 2.35 7.19
CA ASN A 17 -4.08 2.88 6.60
C ASN A 17 -3.76 4.09 5.72
N ILE A 18 -4.10 3.98 4.43
CA ILE A 18 -3.68 4.97 3.43
C ILE A 18 -4.18 6.39 3.74
N ARG A 19 -5.43 6.51 4.20
CA ARG A 19 -6.00 7.80 4.57
C ARG A 19 -5.29 8.42 5.77
N CYS A 20 -5.02 7.62 6.79
CA CYS A 20 -4.33 8.08 8.00
C CYS A 20 -2.86 8.41 7.71
N PHE A 21 -2.18 7.59 6.93
CA PHE A 21 -0.80 7.83 6.52
C PHE A 21 -0.65 9.16 5.76
N LEU A 22 -1.55 9.44 4.83
CA LEU A 22 -1.54 10.68 4.06
C LEU A 22 -1.81 11.95 4.89
N LYS A 23 -2.44 11.82 6.05
CA LYS A 23 -2.61 12.96 6.98
C LYS A 23 -1.28 13.49 7.53
N LEU A 24 -0.23 12.69 7.49
CA LEU A 24 1.11 13.10 7.90
C LEU A 24 1.84 13.91 6.83
N ALA A 25 1.34 13.91 5.59
CA ALA A 25 1.95 14.63 4.48
C ALA A 25 2.06 16.13 4.78
N GLY A 26 3.25 16.69 4.56
CA GLY A 26 3.53 18.09 4.87
C GLY A 26 3.88 18.35 6.35
N THR A 27 3.95 17.33 7.19
CA THR A 27 4.38 17.41 8.58
C THR A 27 5.76 16.77 8.78
N GLU A 28 6.41 17.08 9.87
CA GLU A 28 7.68 16.45 10.27
C GLU A 28 7.56 14.94 10.57
N TYR A 29 6.32 14.45 10.76
CA TYR A 29 6.04 13.06 11.10
C TYR A 29 5.88 12.15 9.87
N PHE A 30 5.87 12.71 8.65
CA PHE A 30 5.85 11.89 7.45
C PHE A 30 7.18 11.12 7.33
N PRO A 31 7.15 9.78 7.32
CA PRO A 31 8.39 9.01 7.37
C PRO A 31 9.18 9.11 6.06
N ASP A 32 10.50 8.94 6.16
CA ASP A 32 11.31 8.67 4.99
C ASP A 32 10.96 7.28 4.43
N VAL A 33 10.45 7.25 3.22
CA VAL A 33 10.00 6.02 2.54
C VAL A 33 11.07 5.44 1.59
N THR A 34 12.22 6.10 1.48
CA THR A 34 13.29 5.69 0.56
C THR A 34 13.77 4.27 0.87
N ASP A 35 13.79 3.42 -0.16
CA ASP A 35 14.19 2.01 -0.08
C ASP A 35 13.41 1.16 0.93
N LYS A 36 12.16 1.57 1.24
CA LYS A 36 11.27 0.84 2.14
C LYS A 36 10.12 0.19 1.38
N ILE A 37 9.45 -0.74 2.03
CA ILE A 37 8.22 -1.36 1.53
C ILE A 37 7.06 -0.56 2.10
N LEU A 38 6.22 0.00 1.22
CA LEU A 38 5.06 0.79 1.61
C LEU A 38 3.85 -0.12 1.83
N LEU A 39 3.41 -0.24 3.07
CA LEU A 39 2.14 -0.89 3.40
C LEU A 39 0.98 0.08 3.17
N LEU A 40 -0.02 -0.36 2.42
CA LEU A 40 -1.26 0.37 2.20
C LEU A 40 -2.46 -0.54 2.45
N GLU A 41 -3.39 -0.09 3.26
CA GLU A 41 -4.69 -0.74 3.48
C GLU A 41 -5.78 0.31 3.70
N ALA A 42 -7.04 -0.06 3.57
CA ALA A 42 -8.16 0.82 3.87
C ALA A 42 -9.42 0.02 4.25
N ARG A 43 -10.12 0.46 5.30
CA ARG A 43 -11.46 -0.06 5.62
C ARG A 43 -12.49 0.46 4.65
N SER A 44 -12.52 1.78 4.45
CA SER A 44 -13.47 2.48 3.61
C SER A 44 -12.77 3.23 2.48
N GLY A 45 -13.50 3.50 1.43
CA GLY A 45 -13.07 4.24 0.26
C GLY A 45 -13.59 3.57 -1.01
N ASN A 46 -14.36 4.34 -1.79
CA ASN A 46 -14.75 3.93 -3.13
C ASN A 46 -13.57 4.11 -4.11
N PRO A 47 -13.66 3.61 -5.35
CA PRO A 47 -12.58 3.75 -6.31
C PRO A 47 -12.12 5.18 -6.54
N ALA A 48 -13.02 6.15 -6.58
CA ALA A 48 -12.69 7.56 -6.76
C ALA A 48 -11.85 8.11 -5.60
N GLN A 49 -12.19 7.76 -4.36
CA GLN A 49 -11.41 8.16 -3.19
C GLN A 49 -10.01 7.52 -3.18
N ILE A 50 -9.93 6.22 -3.46
CA ILE A 50 -8.65 5.51 -3.49
C ILE A 50 -7.72 6.08 -4.56
N VAL A 51 -8.25 6.42 -5.73
CA VAL A 51 -7.48 7.10 -6.79
C VAL A 51 -6.93 8.43 -6.31
N THR A 52 -7.69 9.22 -5.54
CA THR A 52 -7.16 10.49 -5.00
C THR A 52 -5.99 10.26 -4.04
N TYR A 53 -6.03 9.20 -3.25
CA TYR A 53 -4.92 8.84 -2.37
C TYR A 53 -3.67 8.39 -3.14
N PHE A 54 -3.83 7.58 -4.17
CA PHE A 54 -2.71 7.18 -5.03
C PHE A 54 -2.11 8.37 -5.76
N ALA A 55 -2.95 9.27 -6.29
CA ALA A 55 -2.50 10.49 -6.93
C ALA A 55 -1.68 11.38 -5.98
N GLN A 56 -2.11 11.50 -4.73
CA GLN A 56 -1.36 12.26 -3.72
C GLN A 56 -0.01 11.61 -3.40
N LEU A 57 0.04 10.29 -3.24
CA LEU A 57 1.30 9.55 -3.04
C LEU A 57 2.25 9.75 -4.22
N GLU A 58 1.74 9.73 -5.45
CA GLU A 58 2.55 10.03 -6.64
C GLU A 58 3.10 11.45 -6.62
N GLN A 59 2.26 12.45 -6.32
CA GLN A 59 2.67 13.85 -6.24
C GLN A 59 3.71 14.10 -5.15
N LEU A 60 3.65 13.36 -4.04
CA LEU A 60 4.66 13.38 -3.00
C LEU A 60 5.97 12.67 -3.40
N GLY A 61 6.02 12.02 -4.55
CA GLY A 61 7.17 11.26 -5.03
C GLY A 61 7.38 9.93 -4.31
N VAL A 62 6.39 9.45 -3.56
CA VAL A 62 6.51 8.23 -2.74
C VAL A 62 6.78 7.00 -3.60
N PHE A 63 6.04 6.82 -4.69
CA PHE A 63 6.20 5.64 -5.55
C PHE A 63 7.56 5.55 -6.26
N LYS A 64 8.27 6.66 -6.41
CA LYS A 64 9.64 6.68 -6.96
C LYS A 64 10.71 6.35 -5.93
N LYS A 65 10.39 6.44 -4.64
CA LYS A 65 11.33 6.24 -3.53
C LYS A 65 11.25 4.86 -2.92
N VAL A 66 10.07 4.25 -2.89
CA VAL A 66 9.86 2.93 -2.27
C VAL A 66 10.46 1.82 -3.15
N LYS A 67 10.86 0.73 -2.53
CA LYS A 67 11.37 -0.45 -3.24
C LYS A 67 10.31 -1.54 -3.46
N GLY A 68 9.13 -1.38 -2.91
CA GLY A 68 8.00 -2.28 -3.09
C GLY A 68 6.76 -1.78 -2.36
N ILE A 69 5.62 -2.37 -2.71
CA ILE A 69 4.33 -2.07 -2.10
C ILE A 69 3.73 -3.36 -1.54
N LEU A 70 3.29 -3.30 -0.29
CA LEU A 70 2.49 -4.34 0.34
C LEU A 70 1.06 -3.84 0.45
N LEU A 71 0.16 -4.45 -0.31
CA LEU A 71 -1.27 -4.17 -0.24
C LEU A 71 -1.92 -5.10 0.79
N GLY A 72 -2.47 -4.51 1.86
CA GLY A 72 -3.40 -5.17 2.74
C GLY A 72 -4.82 -5.18 2.15
N THR A 73 -5.83 -5.35 3.00
CA THR A 73 -7.23 -5.34 2.56
C THR A 73 -7.69 -3.92 2.26
N PHE A 74 -8.46 -3.78 1.20
CA PHE A 74 -9.25 -2.59 0.89
C PHE A 74 -10.71 -2.97 0.99
N THR A 75 -11.19 -3.07 2.22
CA THR A 75 -12.42 -3.77 2.58
C THR A 75 -13.64 -3.34 1.79
N GLN A 76 -13.88 -2.04 1.64
CA GLN A 76 -15.03 -1.55 0.87
C GLN A 76 -14.92 -1.91 -0.61
N MET A 77 -13.75 -1.68 -1.23
CA MET A 77 -13.55 -1.99 -2.64
C MET A 77 -13.64 -3.48 -2.94
N GLU A 78 -13.05 -4.31 -2.08
CA GLU A 78 -13.03 -5.76 -2.25
C GLU A 78 -14.41 -6.39 -2.04
N ARG A 79 -15.26 -5.75 -1.23
CA ARG A 79 -16.65 -6.15 -1.04
C ARG A 79 -17.54 -5.75 -2.21
N GLU A 80 -17.35 -4.56 -2.78
CA GLU A 80 -18.16 -3.99 -3.85
C GLU A 80 -17.68 -4.40 -5.24
N GLN A 81 -16.40 -4.71 -5.39
CA GLN A 81 -15.78 -5.07 -6.67
C GLN A 81 -14.80 -6.23 -6.50
N PRO A 82 -14.68 -7.14 -7.51
CA PRO A 82 -13.73 -8.24 -7.46
C PRO A 82 -12.28 -7.76 -7.36
N VAL A 83 -11.47 -8.47 -6.58
CA VAL A 83 -10.00 -8.33 -6.59
C VAL A 83 -9.48 -8.82 -7.97
N PRO A 84 -8.57 -8.07 -8.64
CA PRO A 84 -7.68 -7.06 -8.08
C PRO A 84 -8.02 -5.60 -8.46
N ALA A 85 -9.24 -5.14 -8.23
CA ALA A 85 -9.64 -3.77 -8.59
C ALA A 85 -8.69 -2.69 -8.05
N VAL A 86 -8.23 -2.81 -6.81
CA VAL A 86 -7.26 -1.88 -6.20
C VAL A 86 -5.95 -1.87 -6.98
N TYR A 87 -5.42 -3.02 -7.33
CA TYR A 87 -4.20 -3.12 -8.12
C TYR A 87 -4.37 -2.50 -9.51
N SER A 88 -5.53 -2.68 -10.14
CA SER A 88 -5.83 -2.06 -11.44
C SER A 88 -5.79 -0.54 -11.40
N LEU A 89 -6.12 0.06 -10.26
CA LEU A 89 -5.98 1.50 -10.04
C LEU A 89 -4.53 1.88 -9.74
N LEU A 90 -3.86 1.15 -8.85
CA LEU A 90 -2.49 1.42 -8.43
C LEU A 90 -1.49 1.38 -9.58
N LYS A 91 -1.61 0.40 -10.47
CA LYS A 91 -0.67 0.21 -11.58
C LYS A 91 -0.56 1.41 -12.53
N ARG A 92 -1.51 2.34 -12.49
CA ARG A 92 -1.47 3.59 -13.28
C ARG A 92 -0.43 4.58 -12.76
N TYR A 93 0.02 4.42 -11.52
CA TYR A 93 0.88 5.37 -10.79
C TYR A 93 2.29 4.84 -10.54
N ILE A 94 2.54 3.57 -10.81
CA ILE A 94 3.78 2.90 -10.46
C ILE A 94 4.47 2.32 -11.70
N ASN A 95 5.79 2.13 -11.58
CA ASN A 95 6.58 1.43 -12.59
C ASN A 95 6.26 -0.08 -12.57
N GLU A 96 6.22 -0.71 -13.73
CA GLU A 96 5.95 -2.15 -13.88
C GLU A 96 6.98 -3.05 -13.18
N GLU A 97 8.17 -2.53 -12.92
CA GLU A 97 9.24 -3.27 -12.22
C GLU A 97 9.12 -3.19 -10.70
N LEU A 98 8.30 -2.26 -10.15
CA LEU A 98 8.14 -2.12 -8.71
C LEU A 98 7.39 -3.33 -8.14
N PRO A 99 7.99 -4.11 -7.23
CA PRO A 99 7.28 -5.25 -6.64
C PRO A 99 6.00 -4.82 -5.91
N VAL A 100 4.90 -5.53 -6.18
CA VAL A 100 3.61 -5.35 -5.50
C VAL A 100 3.13 -6.69 -4.96
N VAL A 101 3.00 -6.76 -3.66
CA VAL A 101 2.54 -7.94 -2.92
C VAL A 101 1.18 -7.67 -2.31
N LYS A 102 0.25 -8.61 -2.44
CA LYS A 102 -1.08 -8.56 -1.81
C LYS A 102 -1.17 -9.57 -0.67
N THR A 103 -1.81 -9.18 0.41
CA THR A 103 -2.19 -10.08 1.51
C THR A 103 -3.60 -9.76 2.01
N GLU A 104 -4.33 -10.80 2.39
CA GLU A 104 -5.65 -10.68 3.03
C GLU A 104 -5.53 -10.57 4.56
N TYR A 105 -4.35 -10.77 5.11
CA TYR A 105 -4.13 -10.85 6.57
C TYR A 105 -3.79 -9.51 7.23
N ILE A 106 -3.69 -8.42 6.49
CA ILE A 106 -3.38 -7.10 7.04
C ILE A 106 -4.49 -6.13 6.65
N GLY A 107 -5.17 -5.56 7.64
CA GLY A 107 -6.26 -4.61 7.45
C GLY A 107 -7.42 -4.84 8.41
N HIS A 108 -8.66 -4.76 7.92
CA HIS A 108 -9.88 -4.79 8.74
C HIS A 108 -10.70 -6.08 8.61
N GLY A 109 -10.08 -7.16 8.17
CA GLY A 109 -10.72 -8.48 8.14
C GLY A 109 -10.74 -9.16 9.53
N GLU A 110 -11.63 -10.15 9.70
CA GLU A 110 -11.74 -10.90 10.96
C GLU A 110 -10.46 -11.68 11.27
N ASP A 111 -9.76 -12.15 10.24
CA ASP A 111 -8.50 -12.90 10.35
C ASP A 111 -7.26 -12.01 10.33
N SER A 112 -7.41 -10.72 10.54
CA SER A 112 -6.30 -9.77 10.47
C SER A 112 -5.20 -10.10 11.48
N LYS A 113 -3.97 -10.04 11.00
CA LYS A 113 -2.76 -10.27 11.78
C LYS A 113 -1.95 -8.99 11.94
N ALA A 114 -1.23 -8.90 13.03
CA ALA A 114 -0.35 -7.78 13.27
C ALA A 114 0.89 -7.84 12.36
N ILE A 115 1.31 -6.66 11.90
CA ILE A 115 2.61 -6.44 11.27
C ILE A 115 3.35 -5.35 12.04
N GLN A 116 4.64 -5.51 12.24
CA GLN A 116 5.45 -4.53 12.96
C GLN A 116 5.99 -3.50 11.97
N ILE A 117 5.49 -2.27 12.09
CA ILE A 117 6.01 -1.14 11.32
C ILE A 117 7.44 -0.83 11.77
N GLY A 118 8.33 -0.53 10.83
CA GLY A 118 9.73 -0.26 11.11
C GLY A 118 10.62 -1.50 11.16
N LYS A 119 10.06 -2.69 11.02
CA LYS A 119 10.84 -3.94 10.92
C LYS A 119 11.07 -4.37 9.48
N LYS A 120 12.16 -5.11 9.31
CA LYS A 120 12.55 -5.71 8.03
C LYS A 120 11.78 -7.00 7.78
N TYR A 121 11.22 -7.11 6.58
CA TYR A 121 10.52 -8.28 6.07
C TYR A 121 11.04 -8.69 4.71
N LYS A 122 10.84 -9.95 4.40
CA LYS A 122 11.07 -10.51 3.06
C LYS A 122 9.78 -11.22 2.62
N PHE A 123 9.31 -10.82 1.47
CA PHE A 123 8.15 -11.41 0.82
C PHE A 123 8.57 -12.10 -0.47
#